data_0deea7fa409db2d60e7400819e73f045
#
_entry.id   0deea7fa409db2d60e7400819e73f045
#
_cell.length_a   1.000
_cell.length_b   1.000
_cell.length_c   1.000
_cell.angle_alpha   90.00
_cell.angle_beta   90.00
_cell.angle_gamma   90.00
#
_symmetry.space_group_name_H-M   'P 1'
#
loop_
_entity.id
_entity.type
_entity.pdbx_description
1 polymer ?
#
loop_
_entity_poly.entity_id
_entity_poly.type
_entity_poly.pdbx_seq_one_letter_code
_entity_poly.pdbx_strand_id
1 'polypeptide(L)'
;QLADELQNSVLRNANALSCLGRIREKDNYLLEHSVNLSVLMSLFGHYRNLSQDVLHQTIVGALLHDIGKILTPDEVLHKPGRLTAEEFEVMKLHARHSRDILASTEGIGEITVITAAQHHEKLDGSGYPEGLKGDEITEYGRMVAITDVYDAITADRVYHKGLTPTQGLKKLLEWSGDHLDPTLVKQF
;
A
#
# COMPACT_ATOMS: atom_id res chain seq x y z
N GLN A 1 4.71 -0.47 24.52
CA GLN A 1 5.64 0.33 23.71
C GLN A 1 5.17 0.40 22.27
N LEU A 2 5.02 -0.72 21.52
CA LEU A 2 4.48 -0.72 20.13
C LEU A 2 3.03 -0.22 20.09
N ALA A 3 2.19 -0.65 21.04
CA ALA A 3 0.82 -0.18 21.17
C ALA A 3 0.75 1.32 21.51
N ASP A 4 1.64 1.82 22.36
CA ASP A 4 1.71 3.24 22.72
C ASP A 4 2.22 4.08 21.54
N GLU A 5 3.15 3.57 20.75
CA GLU A 5 3.65 4.22 19.54
C GLU A 5 2.58 4.26 18.44
N LEU A 6 1.85 3.18 18.21
CA LEU A 6 0.69 3.14 17.32
C LEU A 6 -0.41 4.08 17.81
N GLN A 7 -0.75 4.06 19.11
CA GLN A 7 -1.76 4.93 19.69
C GLN A 7 -1.35 6.42 19.58
N ASN A 8 -0.12 6.76 19.88
CA ASN A 8 0.39 8.12 19.71
C ASN A 8 0.48 8.56 18.26
N SER A 9 0.80 7.64 17.34
CA SER A 9 0.83 7.90 15.90
C SER A 9 -0.58 8.20 15.35
N VAL A 10 -1.55 7.39 15.73
CA VAL A 10 -2.94 7.48 15.30
C VAL A 10 -3.66 8.67 15.96
N LEU A 11 -3.42 8.94 17.25
CA LEU A 11 -4.01 10.09 17.96
C LEU A 11 -3.46 11.45 17.52
N ARG A 12 -2.27 11.49 16.93
CA ARG A 12 -1.71 12.72 16.33
C ARG A 12 -2.45 13.13 15.06
N ASN A 13 -3.19 12.23 14.43
CA ASN A 13 -3.93 12.54 13.22
C ASN A 13 -5.36 11.98 13.26
N ALA A 14 -6.28 12.75 13.86
CA ALA A 14 -7.70 12.39 13.93
C ALA A 14 -8.34 12.15 12.55
N ASN A 15 -7.81 12.78 11.50
CA ASN A 15 -8.25 12.61 10.12
C ASN A 15 -7.88 11.24 9.56
N ALA A 16 -6.69 10.70 9.91
CA ALA A 16 -6.30 9.33 9.54
C ALA A 16 -7.25 8.29 10.14
N LEU A 17 -7.70 8.48 11.40
CA LEU A 17 -8.72 7.61 12.03
C LEU A 17 -10.07 7.65 11.30
N SER A 18 -10.50 8.84 10.89
CA SER A 18 -11.72 8.98 10.09
C SER A 18 -11.62 8.23 8.75
N CYS A 19 -10.46 8.29 8.10
CA CYS A 19 -10.18 7.54 6.88
C CYS A 19 -10.27 6.03 7.11
N LEU A 20 -9.71 5.50 8.20
CA LEU A 20 -9.79 4.07 8.54
C LEU A 20 -11.23 3.61 8.81
N GLY A 21 -12.05 4.45 9.47
CA GLY A 21 -13.47 4.19 9.64
C GLY A 21 -14.19 3.99 8.30
N ARG A 22 -13.93 4.85 7.34
CA ARG A 22 -14.50 4.77 5.98
C ARG A 22 -14.02 3.53 5.21
N ILE A 23 -12.74 3.15 5.32
CA ILE A 23 -12.21 1.90 4.74
C ILE A 23 -12.97 0.70 5.32
N ARG A 24 -13.12 0.64 6.65
CA ARG A 24 -13.82 -0.45 7.33
C ARG A 24 -15.28 -0.58 6.90
N GLU A 25 -15.99 0.54 6.75
CA GLU A 25 -17.38 0.55 6.25
C GLU A 25 -17.49 0.01 4.83
N LYS A 26 -16.46 0.25 4.02
CA LYS A 26 -16.42 -0.21 2.64
C LYS A 26 -16.13 -1.70 2.53
N ASP A 27 -15.11 -2.19 3.23
CA ASP A 27 -14.69 -3.60 3.24
C ASP A 27 -13.76 -3.90 4.43
N ASN A 28 -14.11 -4.88 5.25
CA ASN A 28 -13.28 -5.32 6.36
C ASN A 28 -11.93 -5.91 5.91
N TYR A 29 -11.89 -6.58 4.75
CA TYR A 29 -10.66 -7.13 4.19
C TYR A 29 -9.66 -6.01 3.83
N LEU A 30 -10.13 -4.90 3.28
CA LEU A 30 -9.28 -3.75 2.98
C LEU A 30 -8.63 -3.19 4.25
N LEU A 31 -9.38 -3.15 5.37
CA LEU A 31 -8.83 -2.70 6.64
C LEU A 31 -7.75 -3.66 7.16
N GLU A 32 -8.00 -4.97 7.13
CA GLU A 32 -7.04 -5.97 7.59
C GLU A 32 -5.75 -5.91 6.76
N HIS A 33 -5.85 -5.87 5.44
CA HIS A 33 -4.74 -5.67 4.52
C HIS A 33 -3.95 -4.38 4.82
N SER A 34 -4.63 -3.25 5.00
CA SER A 34 -4.00 -1.98 5.33
C SER A 34 -3.21 -2.02 6.64
N VAL A 35 -3.75 -2.69 7.66
CA VAL A 35 -3.06 -2.87 8.96
C VAL A 35 -1.82 -3.75 8.78
N ASN A 36 -1.94 -4.89 8.10
CA ASN A 36 -0.81 -5.79 7.83
C ASN A 36 0.29 -5.06 7.07
N LEU A 37 -0.08 -4.31 6.04
CA LEU A 37 0.87 -3.54 5.24
C LEU A 37 1.61 -2.49 6.09
N SER A 38 0.90 -1.79 6.97
CA SER A 38 1.52 -0.82 7.87
C SER A 38 2.53 -1.44 8.84
N VAL A 39 2.26 -2.66 9.32
CA VAL A 39 3.20 -3.43 10.16
C VAL A 39 4.44 -3.84 9.35
N LEU A 40 4.26 -4.38 8.14
CA LEU A 40 5.37 -4.74 7.25
C LEU A 40 6.24 -3.52 6.92
N MET A 41 5.61 -2.38 6.58
CA MET A 41 6.33 -1.13 6.33
C MET A 41 7.07 -0.61 7.55
N SER A 42 6.52 -0.75 8.76
CA SER A 42 7.20 -0.39 10.01
C SER A 42 8.48 -1.20 10.21
N LEU A 43 8.41 -2.52 10.04
CA LEU A 43 9.57 -3.41 10.16
C LEU A 43 10.62 -3.11 9.08
N PHE A 44 10.18 -2.96 7.84
CA PHE A 44 11.07 -2.70 6.72
C PHE A 44 11.75 -1.32 6.83
N GLY A 45 11.00 -0.27 7.17
CA GLY A 45 11.53 1.07 7.36
C GLY A 45 12.49 1.15 8.57
N HIS A 46 12.21 0.41 9.64
CA HIS A 46 13.13 0.29 10.78
C HIS A 46 14.45 -0.38 10.36
N TYR A 47 14.38 -1.49 9.62
CA TYR A 47 15.57 -2.17 9.08
C TYR A 47 16.38 -1.25 8.16
N ARG A 48 15.71 -0.40 7.37
CA ARG A 48 16.33 0.61 6.51
C ARG A 48 16.87 1.84 7.27
N ASN A 49 16.71 1.90 8.58
CA ASN A 49 17.11 3.03 9.43
C ASN A 49 16.50 4.37 8.98
N LEU A 50 15.24 4.34 8.54
CA LEU A 50 14.50 5.57 8.25
C LEU A 50 14.38 6.43 9.50
N SER A 51 14.48 7.77 9.36
CA SER A 51 14.26 8.67 10.49
C SER A 51 12.84 8.50 11.04
N GLN A 52 12.62 8.83 12.32
CA GLN A 52 11.31 8.66 12.96
C GLN A 52 10.16 9.35 12.22
N ASP A 53 10.41 10.55 11.68
CA ASP A 53 9.41 11.30 10.92
C ASP A 53 9.07 10.61 9.59
N VAL A 54 10.09 10.21 8.83
CA VAL A 54 9.92 9.48 7.57
C VAL A 54 9.24 8.14 7.79
N LEU A 55 9.67 7.39 8.81
CA LEU A 55 9.07 6.11 9.18
C LEU A 55 7.59 6.27 9.54
N HIS A 56 7.26 7.28 10.34
CA HIS A 56 5.87 7.58 10.66
C HIS A 56 5.03 7.84 9.41
N GLN A 57 5.50 8.71 8.52
CA GLN A 57 4.79 9.06 7.30
C GLN A 57 4.64 7.86 6.36
N THR A 58 5.65 7.01 6.21
CA THR A 58 5.57 5.80 5.38
C THR A 58 4.58 4.77 5.94
N ILE A 59 4.54 4.60 7.27
CA ILE A 59 3.57 3.72 7.95
C ILE A 59 2.13 4.23 7.71
N VAL A 60 1.89 5.53 7.88
CA VAL A 60 0.57 6.14 7.63
C VAL A 60 0.20 6.01 6.14
N GLY A 61 1.17 6.20 5.23
CA GLY A 61 0.97 6.02 3.79
C GLY A 61 0.55 4.59 3.44
N ALA A 62 1.23 3.59 4.02
CA ALA A 62 0.88 2.18 3.86
C ALA A 62 -0.51 1.85 4.44
N LEU A 63 -0.83 2.42 5.61
CA LEU A 63 -2.13 2.23 6.26
C LEU A 63 -3.29 2.80 5.44
N LEU A 64 -3.06 3.87 4.69
CA LEU A 64 -4.07 4.62 3.94
C LEU A 64 -3.92 4.49 2.41
N HIS A 65 -3.02 3.59 1.92
CA HIS A 65 -2.71 3.49 0.49
C HIS A 65 -3.96 3.26 -0.38
N ASP A 66 -4.90 2.50 0.14
CA ASP A 66 -6.14 2.07 -0.52
C ASP A 66 -7.38 2.91 -0.17
N ILE A 67 -7.23 4.06 0.51
CA ILE A 67 -8.37 4.91 0.89
C ILE A 67 -9.22 5.31 -0.33
N GLY A 68 -8.62 5.44 -1.50
CA GLY A 68 -9.30 5.76 -2.75
C GLY A 68 -10.31 4.70 -3.20
N LYS A 69 -10.24 3.47 -2.70
CA LYS A 69 -11.21 2.40 -2.98
C LYS A 69 -12.61 2.72 -2.44
N ILE A 70 -12.75 3.65 -1.52
CA ILE A 70 -14.08 4.15 -1.10
C ILE A 70 -14.86 4.78 -2.25
N LEU A 71 -14.18 5.27 -3.28
CA LEU A 71 -14.78 5.85 -4.48
C LEU A 71 -14.94 4.82 -5.62
N THR A 72 -14.43 3.60 -5.45
CA THR A 72 -14.61 2.54 -6.44
C THR A 72 -16.05 2.00 -6.36
N PRO A 73 -16.77 1.89 -7.50
CA PRO A 73 -18.11 1.30 -7.55
C PRO A 73 -18.12 -0.11 -6.95
N ASP A 74 -19.18 -0.44 -6.19
CA ASP A 74 -19.28 -1.71 -5.48
C ASP A 74 -19.30 -2.91 -6.42
N GLU A 75 -19.93 -2.78 -7.59
CA GLU A 75 -19.96 -3.79 -8.64
C GLU A 75 -18.58 -4.13 -9.21
N VAL A 76 -17.61 -3.20 -9.12
CA VAL A 76 -16.22 -3.42 -9.53
C VAL A 76 -15.40 -3.94 -8.35
N LEU A 77 -15.53 -3.30 -7.17
CA LEU A 77 -14.76 -3.64 -5.98
C LEU A 77 -15.04 -5.06 -5.48
N HIS A 78 -16.32 -5.44 -5.42
CA HIS A 78 -16.78 -6.73 -4.89
C HIS A 78 -17.14 -7.75 -5.97
N LYS A 79 -16.70 -7.52 -7.22
CA LYS A 79 -16.99 -8.44 -8.31
C LYS A 79 -16.47 -9.85 -8.04
N PRO A 80 -17.32 -10.88 -8.03
CA PRO A 80 -16.85 -12.25 -7.91
C PRO A 80 -16.18 -12.69 -9.23
N GLY A 81 -14.85 -12.78 -9.24
CA GLY A 81 -14.07 -13.21 -10.39
C GLY A 81 -13.14 -12.13 -10.96
N ARG A 82 -12.70 -12.34 -12.20
CA ARG A 82 -11.78 -11.40 -12.87
C ARG A 82 -12.51 -10.17 -13.37
N LEU A 83 -11.87 -9.00 -13.19
CA LEU A 83 -12.31 -7.75 -13.82
C LEU A 83 -12.11 -7.81 -15.34
N THR A 84 -13.02 -7.19 -16.10
CA THR A 84 -12.77 -6.88 -17.52
C THR A 84 -11.68 -5.81 -17.64
N ALA A 85 -11.21 -5.54 -18.87
CA ALA A 85 -10.22 -4.49 -19.09
C ALA A 85 -10.76 -3.10 -18.64
N GLU A 86 -12.02 -2.81 -18.98
CA GLU A 86 -12.70 -1.56 -18.61
C GLU A 86 -12.88 -1.42 -17.09
N GLU A 87 -13.31 -2.49 -16.42
CA GLU A 87 -13.45 -2.51 -14.97
C GLU A 87 -12.10 -2.37 -14.28
N PHE A 88 -11.03 -2.93 -14.85
CA PHE A 88 -9.68 -2.78 -14.31
C PHE A 88 -9.18 -1.33 -14.43
N GLU A 89 -9.53 -0.62 -15.54
CA GLU A 89 -9.23 0.81 -15.65
C GLU A 89 -9.94 1.61 -14.54
N VAL A 90 -11.20 1.28 -14.23
CA VAL A 90 -11.93 1.89 -13.10
C VAL A 90 -11.24 1.55 -11.77
N MET A 91 -10.82 0.31 -11.57
CA MET A 91 -10.13 -0.11 -10.35
C MET A 91 -8.82 0.66 -10.16
N LYS A 92 -8.03 0.87 -11.21
CA LYS A 92 -6.76 1.61 -11.13
C LYS A 92 -6.90 3.05 -10.62
N LEU A 93 -8.07 3.65 -10.76
CA LEU A 93 -8.31 5.02 -10.30
C LEU A 93 -8.16 5.17 -8.79
N HIS A 94 -8.26 4.08 -8.00
CA HIS A 94 -8.13 4.18 -6.54
C HIS A 94 -6.77 4.78 -6.13
N ALA A 95 -5.69 4.51 -6.86
CA ALA A 95 -4.37 5.06 -6.53
C ALA A 95 -4.35 6.60 -6.67
N ARG A 96 -4.95 7.16 -7.73
CA ARG A 96 -5.16 8.61 -7.87
C ARG A 96 -6.09 9.15 -6.80
N HIS A 97 -7.20 8.49 -6.57
CA HIS A 97 -8.15 8.90 -5.53
C HIS A 97 -7.49 8.91 -4.14
N SER A 98 -6.64 7.90 -3.83
CA SER A 98 -5.87 7.90 -2.57
C SER A 98 -4.98 9.12 -2.48
N ARG A 99 -4.19 9.42 -3.52
CA ARG A 99 -3.36 10.62 -3.58
C ARG A 99 -4.19 11.89 -3.34
N ASP A 100 -5.28 12.05 -4.06
CA ASP A 100 -6.08 13.28 -4.04
C ASP A 100 -6.79 13.48 -2.67
N ILE A 101 -7.31 12.40 -2.07
CA ILE A 101 -7.89 12.42 -0.73
C ILE A 101 -6.83 12.79 0.30
N LEU A 102 -5.67 12.14 0.28
CA LEU A 102 -4.62 12.37 1.27
C LEU A 102 -3.99 13.76 1.11
N ALA A 103 -3.74 14.22 -0.13
CA ALA A 103 -3.21 15.55 -0.39
C ALA A 103 -4.14 16.68 0.07
N SER A 104 -5.46 16.45 0.07
CA SER A 104 -6.45 17.42 0.56
C SER A 104 -6.74 17.29 2.06
N THR A 105 -6.17 16.31 2.74
CA THR A 105 -6.41 16.05 4.17
C THR A 105 -5.38 16.79 5.02
N GLU A 106 -5.85 17.68 5.88
CA GLU A 106 -4.98 18.45 6.80
C GLU A 106 -4.18 17.53 7.73
N GLY A 107 -2.91 17.83 7.92
CA GLY A 107 -2.01 17.07 8.79
C GLY A 107 -1.40 15.82 8.14
N ILE A 108 -1.70 15.55 6.87
CA ILE A 108 -1.05 14.47 6.10
C ILE A 108 0.23 15.01 5.46
N GLY A 109 1.37 14.35 5.72
CA GLY A 109 2.66 14.72 5.16
C GLY A 109 2.85 14.24 3.72
N GLU A 110 3.76 14.87 3.00
CA GLU A 110 4.04 14.59 1.59
C GLU A 110 4.48 13.14 1.35
N ILE A 111 5.33 12.59 2.22
CA ILE A 111 5.79 11.19 2.11
C ILE A 111 4.62 10.22 2.24
N THR A 112 3.63 10.50 3.09
CA THR A 112 2.40 9.71 3.20
C THR A 112 1.64 9.68 1.87
N VAL A 113 1.46 10.85 1.24
CA VAL A 113 0.78 10.97 -0.06
C VAL A 113 1.52 10.21 -1.14
N ILE A 114 2.84 10.38 -1.23
CA ILE A 114 3.69 9.71 -2.22
C ILE A 114 3.65 8.18 -2.02
N THR A 115 3.79 7.70 -0.77
CA THR A 115 3.73 6.27 -0.46
C THR A 115 2.42 5.67 -0.93
N ALA A 116 1.29 6.32 -0.65
CA ALA A 116 -0.03 5.85 -1.08
C ALA A 116 -0.21 5.94 -2.60
N ALA A 117 0.31 6.98 -3.25
CA ALA A 117 0.14 7.18 -4.69
C ALA A 117 0.94 6.19 -5.54
N GLN A 118 2.12 5.73 -5.05
CA GLN A 118 3.08 4.98 -5.86
C GLN A 118 3.07 3.46 -5.61
N HIS A 119 2.17 2.93 -4.76
CA HIS A 119 2.19 1.52 -4.37
C HIS A 119 1.96 0.53 -5.52
N HIS A 120 1.42 0.97 -6.65
CA HIS A 120 1.24 0.19 -7.86
C HIS A 120 2.15 0.59 -9.03
N GLU A 121 3.11 1.48 -8.79
CA GLU A 121 4.14 1.77 -9.78
C GLU A 121 5.12 0.59 -9.88
N LYS A 122 5.71 0.40 -11.08
CA LYS A 122 6.66 -0.67 -11.38
C LYS A 122 7.90 -0.12 -12.03
N LEU A 123 9.07 -0.69 -11.75
CA LEU A 123 10.35 -0.20 -12.26
C LEU A 123 10.42 -0.09 -13.78
N ASP A 124 9.73 -0.97 -14.51
CA ASP A 124 9.67 -0.97 -15.98
C ASP A 124 8.74 0.12 -16.57
N GLY A 125 7.97 0.82 -15.73
CA GLY A 125 6.99 1.83 -16.14
C GLY A 125 5.64 1.24 -16.55
N SER A 126 5.41 -0.07 -16.40
CA SER A 126 4.11 -0.72 -16.66
C SER A 126 3.11 -0.56 -15.52
N GLY A 127 3.49 0.13 -14.45
CA GLY A 127 2.68 0.42 -13.30
C GLY A 127 1.65 1.53 -13.53
N TYR A 128 0.98 1.94 -12.48
CA TYR A 128 0.03 3.04 -12.45
C TYR A 128 0.04 3.74 -11.08
N PRO A 129 -0.46 4.96 -10.91
CA PRO A 129 -1.31 5.72 -11.85
C PRO A 129 -0.55 6.57 -12.89
N GLU A 130 0.75 6.86 -12.69
CA GLU A 130 1.50 7.79 -13.54
C GLU A 130 2.43 7.04 -14.52
N GLY A 131 2.68 5.73 -14.31
CA GLY A 131 3.59 4.93 -15.12
C GLY A 131 5.06 5.34 -14.92
N LEU A 132 5.42 5.70 -13.70
CA LEU A 132 6.78 6.09 -13.32
C LEU A 132 7.76 4.95 -13.55
N LYS A 133 9.02 5.29 -13.90
CA LYS A 133 10.02 4.30 -14.26
C LYS A 133 11.30 4.48 -13.44
N GLY A 134 11.85 3.38 -12.95
CA GLY A 134 13.14 3.38 -12.27
C GLY A 134 13.17 4.36 -11.10
N ASP A 135 14.11 5.31 -11.15
CA ASP A 135 14.33 6.30 -10.08
C ASP A 135 13.28 7.42 -10.01
N GLU A 136 12.33 7.49 -10.95
CA GLU A 136 11.17 8.35 -10.85
C GLU A 136 10.22 7.88 -9.72
N ILE A 137 10.26 6.56 -9.40
CA ILE A 137 9.56 6.02 -8.24
C ILE A 137 10.40 6.26 -7.00
N THR A 138 9.84 6.95 -6.01
CA THR A 138 10.55 7.19 -4.75
C THR A 138 10.93 5.90 -4.03
N GLU A 139 11.91 5.95 -3.14
CA GLU A 139 12.26 4.78 -2.30
C GLU A 139 11.04 4.27 -1.53
N TYR A 140 10.20 5.15 -1.01
CA TYR A 140 9.00 4.80 -0.26
C TYR A 140 7.93 4.13 -1.14
N GLY A 141 7.78 4.59 -2.37
CA GLY A 141 6.92 3.96 -3.38
C GLY A 141 7.40 2.55 -3.73
N ARG A 142 8.72 2.36 -3.92
CA ARG A 142 9.30 1.04 -4.16
C ARG A 142 9.19 0.10 -2.96
N MET A 143 9.32 0.61 -1.73
CA MET A 143 9.15 -0.17 -0.50
C MET A 143 7.71 -0.63 -0.32
N VAL A 144 6.73 0.27 -0.47
CA VAL A 144 5.32 -0.08 -0.30
C VAL A 144 4.85 -1.05 -1.38
N ALA A 145 5.32 -0.95 -2.62
CA ALA A 145 5.01 -1.90 -3.69
C ALA A 145 5.47 -3.34 -3.33
N ILE A 146 6.64 -3.49 -2.72
CA ILE A 146 7.15 -4.79 -2.26
C ILE A 146 6.26 -5.36 -1.14
N THR A 147 5.94 -4.54 -0.13
CA THR A 147 5.14 -4.97 1.02
C THR A 147 3.70 -5.29 0.62
N ASP A 148 3.10 -4.49 -0.27
CA ASP A 148 1.75 -4.70 -0.80
C ASP A 148 1.65 -6.02 -1.58
N VAL A 149 2.56 -6.24 -2.52
CA VAL A 149 2.63 -7.49 -3.28
C VAL A 149 2.81 -8.68 -2.33
N TYR A 150 3.71 -8.58 -1.34
CA TYR A 150 3.95 -9.66 -0.39
C TYR A 150 2.70 -10.02 0.41
N ASP A 151 2.03 -9.04 1.02
CA ASP A 151 0.79 -9.29 1.76
C ASP A 151 -0.29 -9.86 0.83
N ALA A 152 -0.47 -9.28 -0.35
CA ALA A 152 -1.47 -9.72 -1.32
C ALA A 152 -1.34 -11.19 -1.74
N ILE A 153 -0.10 -11.73 -1.84
CA ILE A 153 0.14 -13.12 -2.26
C ILE A 153 0.23 -14.10 -1.09
N THR A 154 0.48 -13.64 0.13
CA THR A 154 0.59 -14.49 1.33
C THR A 154 -0.68 -14.51 2.17
N ALA A 155 -1.58 -13.53 2.03
CA ALA A 155 -2.86 -13.50 2.73
C ALA A 155 -3.83 -14.57 2.20
N ASP A 156 -4.51 -15.26 3.11
CA ASP A 156 -5.63 -16.14 2.75
C ASP A 156 -6.82 -15.28 2.30
N ARG A 157 -7.40 -15.64 1.15
CA ARG A 157 -8.60 -14.99 0.62
C ARG A 157 -9.73 -16.00 0.45
N VAL A 158 -10.97 -15.54 0.44
CA VAL A 158 -12.17 -16.41 0.35
C VAL A 158 -12.05 -17.47 -0.75
N TYR A 159 -11.38 -17.14 -1.86
CA TYR A 159 -11.26 -18.02 -3.04
C TYR A 159 -9.83 -18.49 -3.33
N HIS A 160 -8.84 -18.13 -2.46
CA HIS A 160 -7.44 -18.46 -2.68
C HIS A 160 -6.70 -18.60 -1.37
N LYS A 161 -6.00 -19.72 -1.19
CA LYS A 161 -5.09 -19.90 -0.07
C LYS A 161 -3.79 -19.16 -0.37
N GLY A 162 -3.35 -18.32 0.57
CA GLY A 162 -2.10 -17.57 0.48
C GLY A 162 -0.88 -18.50 0.34
N LEU A 163 0.14 -17.97 -0.28
CA LEU A 163 1.45 -18.62 -0.33
C LEU A 163 2.07 -18.66 1.07
N THR A 164 2.88 -19.69 1.35
CA THR A 164 3.72 -19.67 2.55
C THR A 164 4.71 -18.48 2.48
N PRO A 165 5.19 -17.96 3.61
CA PRO A 165 6.16 -16.87 3.63
C PRO A 165 7.36 -17.10 2.71
N THR A 166 7.93 -18.32 2.72
CA THR A 166 9.05 -18.69 1.84
C THR A 166 8.68 -18.65 0.36
N GLN A 167 7.47 -19.08 0.00
CA GLN A 167 6.98 -19.01 -1.39
C GLN A 167 6.74 -17.56 -1.82
N GLY A 168 6.20 -16.73 -0.91
CA GLY A 168 6.03 -15.30 -1.14
C GLY A 168 7.36 -14.60 -1.44
N LEU A 169 8.38 -14.82 -0.61
CA LEU A 169 9.72 -14.27 -0.85
C LEU A 169 10.32 -14.73 -2.18
N LYS A 170 10.14 -16.00 -2.57
CA LYS A 170 10.59 -16.49 -3.89
C LYS A 170 9.90 -15.74 -5.03
N LYS A 171 8.59 -15.47 -4.90
CA LYS A 171 7.85 -14.69 -5.90
C LYS A 171 8.36 -13.25 -6.02
N LEU A 172 8.65 -12.59 -4.91
CA LEU A 172 9.27 -11.25 -4.95
C LEU A 172 10.60 -11.26 -5.71
N LEU A 173 11.43 -12.28 -5.48
CA LEU A 173 12.71 -12.44 -6.20
C LEU A 173 12.50 -12.68 -7.70
N GLU A 174 11.46 -13.43 -8.12
CA GLU A 174 11.12 -13.65 -9.54
C GLU A 174 10.70 -12.35 -10.24
N TRP A 175 10.03 -11.42 -9.53
CA TRP A 175 9.60 -10.13 -10.07
C TRP A 175 10.61 -9.00 -9.86
N SER A 176 11.73 -9.32 -9.23
CA SER A 176 12.83 -8.40 -8.96
C SER A 176 13.56 -8.03 -10.26
N GLY A 177 13.78 -6.76 -10.45
CA GLY A 177 14.47 -6.20 -11.63
C GLY A 177 13.52 -5.60 -12.66
N ASP A 178 12.42 -6.27 -12.99
CA ASP A 178 11.43 -5.74 -13.93
C ASP A 178 10.36 -4.90 -13.21
N HIS A 179 9.73 -5.48 -12.19
CA HIS A 179 8.64 -4.81 -11.47
C HIS A 179 9.09 -4.21 -10.13
N LEU A 180 9.90 -4.94 -9.37
CA LEU A 180 10.30 -4.59 -8.01
C LEU A 180 11.80 -4.27 -7.92
N ASP A 181 12.16 -3.37 -7.03
CA ASP A 181 13.55 -2.98 -6.79
C ASP A 181 14.38 -4.16 -6.24
N PRO A 182 15.41 -4.63 -7.00
CA PRO A 182 16.18 -5.81 -6.62
C PRO A 182 17.01 -5.62 -5.34
N THR A 183 17.38 -4.38 -5.02
CA THR A 183 18.11 -4.08 -3.80
C THR A 183 17.19 -4.12 -2.60
N LEU A 184 16.01 -3.52 -2.71
CA LEU A 184 15.00 -3.49 -1.66
C LEU A 184 14.39 -4.88 -1.41
N VAL A 185 14.12 -5.66 -2.46
CA VAL A 185 13.63 -7.05 -2.31
C VAL A 185 14.59 -7.93 -1.51
N LYS A 186 15.93 -7.76 -1.69
CA LYS A 186 16.93 -8.52 -0.91
C LYS A 186 17.02 -8.09 0.54
N GLN A 187 16.53 -6.91 0.87
CA GLN A 187 16.57 -6.33 2.22
C GLN A 187 15.26 -6.54 2.97
N PHE A 188 14.19 -6.79 2.25
CA PHE A 188 12.89 -7.20 2.79
C PHE A 188 12.89 -8.67 3.20
#